data_87caac909abc5eb3196225d109035a4e
#
_entry.id   87caac909abc5eb3196225d109035a4e
#
_cell.length_a   1.000
_cell.length_b   1.000
_cell.length_c   1.000
_cell.angle_alpha   90.00
_cell.angle_beta   90.00
_cell.angle_gamma   90.00
#
_symmetry.space_group_name_H-M   'P 1'
#
loop_
_entity.id
_entity.type
_entity.pdbx_description
1 polymer ?
#
loop_
_entity_poly.entity_id
_entity_poly.type
_entity_poly.pdbx_seq_one_letter_code
_entity_poly.pdbx_strand_id
1 'polypeptide(L)'
;MKDFNLDKAFMAVKAQRYEEAQNAYEAALQKSPSVEAWTGLGICKLFQLLSDQTMEEVVYCFNQARNIEGADKGAIELQLISYSALVAEQGASYCITLIDEIIQAEKSVANSVITAGLAAGLASNAKTLS
;
A
#
# COMPACT_ATOMS: atom_id res chain seq x y z
N MET A 1 9.66 -29.99 1.39
CA MET A 1 10.43 -29.51 0.23
C MET A 1 10.18 -28.01 0.04
N LYS A 2 11.24 -27.22 -0.03
CA LYS A 2 11.10 -25.78 -0.22
C LYS A 2 10.62 -25.48 -1.63
N ASP A 3 9.66 -24.58 -1.75
CA ASP A 3 9.24 -24.08 -3.04
C ASP A 3 10.25 -23.04 -3.52
N PHE A 4 10.85 -23.30 -4.67
CA PHE A 4 11.83 -22.40 -5.27
C PHE A 4 11.24 -21.00 -5.52
N ASN A 5 9.97 -20.96 -5.92
CA ASN A 5 9.30 -19.67 -6.17
C ASN A 5 9.13 -18.85 -4.89
N LEU A 6 8.87 -19.51 -3.75
CA LEU A 6 8.75 -18.83 -2.46
C LEU A 6 10.09 -18.23 -2.03
N ASP A 7 11.19 -18.98 -2.18
CA ASP A 7 12.52 -18.47 -1.86
C ASP A 7 12.88 -17.28 -2.76
N LYS A 8 12.64 -17.41 -4.06
CA LYS A 8 12.88 -16.35 -5.02
C LYS A 8 12.07 -15.09 -4.71
N ALA A 9 10.79 -15.28 -4.37
CA ALA A 9 9.89 -14.19 -4.03
C ALA A 9 10.37 -13.45 -2.77
N PHE A 10 10.75 -14.20 -1.74
CA PHE A 10 11.24 -13.62 -0.49
C PHE A 10 12.51 -12.80 -0.72
N MET A 11 13.42 -13.28 -1.52
CA MET A 11 14.65 -12.55 -1.86
C MET A 11 14.34 -11.28 -2.63
N ALA A 12 13.35 -11.33 -3.52
CA ALA A 12 12.92 -10.15 -4.27
C ALA A 12 12.27 -9.10 -3.35
N VAL A 13 11.48 -9.53 -2.36
CA VAL A 13 10.90 -8.62 -1.36
C VAL A 13 12.02 -7.93 -0.59
N LYS A 14 13.02 -8.67 -0.14
CA LYS A 14 14.17 -8.09 0.57
C LYS A 14 14.92 -7.07 -0.27
N ALA A 15 14.96 -7.28 -1.59
CA ALA A 15 15.61 -6.36 -2.52
C ALA A 15 14.68 -5.24 -2.98
N GLN A 16 13.46 -5.17 -2.44
CA GLN A 16 12.43 -4.19 -2.79
C GLN A 16 11.99 -4.26 -4.26
N ARG A 17 12.12 -5.45 -4.86
CA ARG A 17 11.65 -5.72 -6.22
C ARG A 17 10.26 -6.37 -6.14
N TYR A 18 9.25 -5.54 -5.80
CA TYR A 18 7.92 -6.03 -5.45
C TYR A 18 7.17 -6.65 -6.61
N GLU A 19 7.32 -6.13 -7.82
CA GLU A 19 6.68 -6.71 -9.00
C GLU A 19 7.22 -8.10 -9.31
N GLU A 20 8.54 -8.26 -9.23
CA GLU A 20 9.18 -9.56 -9.41
C GLU A 20 8.75 -10.54 -8.32
N ALA A 21 8.71 -10.07 -7.07
CA ALA A 21 8.25 -10.88 -5.95
C ALA A 21 6.79 -11.30 -6.14
N GLN A 22 5.93 -10.38 -6.55
CA GLN A 22 4.53 -10.66 -6.81
C GLN A 22 4.37 -11.77 -7.84
N ASN A 23 5.09 -11.69 -8.95
CA ASN A 23 5.04 -12.71 -9.99
C ASN A 23 5.47 -14.08 -9.47
N ALA A 24 6.50 -14.11 -8.62
CA ALA A 24 6.98 -15.36 -8.02
C ALA A 24 5.97 -15.95 -7.05
N TYR A 25 5.32 -15.12 -6.22
CA TYR A 25 4.27 -15.59 -5.32
C TYR A 25 3.06 -16.10 -6.10
N GLU A 26 2.67 -15.42 -7.17
CA GLU A 26 1.56 -15.88 -8.03
C GLU A 26 1.89 -17.24 -8.65
N ALA A 27 3.13 -17.44 -9.10
CA ALA A 27 3.56 -18.72 -9.63
C ALA A 27 3.51 -19.83 -8.55
N ALA A 28 3.92 -19.49 -7.33
CA ALA A 28 3.85 -20.44 -6.21
C ALA A 28 2.40 -20.83 -5.90
N LEU A 29 1.47 -19.87 -5.93
CA LEU A 29 0.05 -20.10 -5.69
C LEU A 29 -0.56 -21.02 -6.75
N GLN A 30 -0.13 -20.94 -7.98
CA GLN A 30 -0.61 -21.81 -9.04
C GLN A 30 -0.21 -23.28 -8.82
N LYS A 31 0.94 -23.49 -8.19
CA LYS A 31 1.38 -24.83 -7.86
C LYS A 31 0.67 -25.38 -6.63
N SER A 32 0.66 -24.61 -5.55
CA SER A 32 0.05 -25.04 -4.30
C SER A 32 -0.24 -23.82 -3.44
N PRO A 33 -1.52 -23.51 -3.17
CA PRO A 33 -1.86 -22.44 -2.27
C PRO A 33 -1.25 -22.67 -0.89
N SER A 34 -0.68 -21.61 -0.30
CA SER A 34 -0.09 -21.68 1.03
C SER A 34 -0.27 -20.34 1.73
N VAL A 35 -0.19 -20.37 3.06
CA VAL A 35 -0.22 -19.15 3.87
C VAL A 35 0.90 -18.23 3.45
N GLU A 36 2.10 -18.75 3.30
CA GLU A 36 3.29 -17.98 2.93
C GLU A 36 3.12 -17.28 1.58
N ALA A 37 2.59 -18.00 0.58
CA ALA A 37 2.38 -17.42 -0.74
C ALA A 37 1.31 -16.33 -0.72
N TRP A 38 0.20 -16.54 -0.03
CA TRP A 38 -0.86 -15.54 0.06
C TRP A 38 -0.43 -14.30 0.84
N THR A 39 0.22 -14.49 2.00
CA THR A 39 0.70 -13.35 2.79
C THR A 39 1.78 -12.58 2.04
N GLY A 40 2.69 -13.30 1.39
CA GLY A 40 3.74 -12.68 0.57
C GLY A 40 3.16 -11.85 -0.56
N LEU A 41 2.17 -12.39 -1.26
CA LEU A 41 1.49 -11.65 -2.33
C LEU A 41 0.79 -10.40 -1.80
N GLY A 42 0.10 -10.54 -0.67
CA GLY A 42 -0.55 -9.40 -0.02
C GLY A 42 0.43 -8.30 0.37
N ILE A 43 1.58 -8.67 0.90
CA ILE A 43 2.64 -7.72 1.26
C ILE A 43 3.16 -7.01 0.02
N CYS A 44 3.38 -7.72 -1.08
CA CYS A 44 3.82 -7.10 -2.34
C CYS A 44 2.81 -6.07 -2.84
N LYS A 45 1.52 -6.39 -2.80
CA LYS A 45 0.46 -5.47 -3.21
C LYS A 45 0.38 -4.27 -2.27
N LEU A 46 0.59 -4.50 -0.97
CA LEU A 46 0.57 -3.44 0.03
C LEU A 46 1.67 -2.40 -0.26
N PHE A 47 2.88 -2.84 -0.60
CA PHE A 47 3.97 -1.93 -0.94
C PHE A 47 3.77 -1.23 -2.30
N GLN A 48 2.80 -1.66 -3.10
CA GLN A 48 2.48 -1.08 -4.41
C GLN A 48 1.18 -0.27 -4.41
N LEU A 49 0.62 0.03 -3.23
CA LEU A 49 -0.65 0.76 -3.13
C LEU A 49 -0.63 2.12 -3.81
N LEU A 50 0.52 2.78 -3.82
CA LEU A 50 0.64 4.10 -4.44
C LEU A 50 0.78 4.03 -5.96
N SER A 51 0.91 2.83 -6.53
CA SER A 51 0.99 2.62 -7.97
C SER A 51 -0.39 2.31 -8.55
N ASP A 52 -0.77 1.03 -8.54
CA ASP A 52 -2.00 0.56 -9.20
C ASP A 52 -2.72 -0.52 -8.41
N GLN A 53 -2.25 -0.83 -7.21
CA GLN A 53 -2.88 -1.84 -6.36
C GLN A 53 -3.91 -1.20 -5.44
N THR A 54 -4.94 -1.96 -5.07
CA THR A 54 -5.98 -1.50 -4.16
C THR A 54 -5.86 -2.20 -2.82
N MET A 55 -6.34 -1.53 -1.76
CA MET A 55 -6.40 -2.13 -0.43
C MET A 55 -7.30 -3.36 -0.40
N GLU A 56 -8.32 -3.40 -1.24
CA GLU A 56 -9.20 -4.56 -1.38
C GLU A 56 -8.43 -5.81 -1.81
N GLU A 57 -7.51 -5.66 -2.73
CA GLU A 57 -6.65 -6.77 -3.19
C GLU A 57 -5.73 -7.27 -2.09
N VAL A 58 -5.19 -6.35 -1.29
CA VAL A 58 -4.35 -6.69 -0.14
C VAL A 58 -5.17 -7.50 0.87
N VAL A 59 -6.35 -7.01 1.24
CA VAL A 59 -7.24 -7.67 2.20
C VAL A 59 -7.66 -9.06 1.67
N TYR A 60 -7.94 -9.16 0.38
CA TYR A 60 -8.28 -10.43 -0.24
C TYR A 60 -7.17 -11.47 -0.03
N CYS A 61 -5.92 -11.08 -0.29
CA CYS A 61 -4.77 -11.98 -0.13
C CYS A 61 -4.63 -12.47 1.31
N PHE A 62 -4.73 -11.56 2.28
CA PHE A 62 -4.62 -11.92 3.69
C PHE A 62 -5.80 -12.77 4.15
N ASN A 63 -7.00 -12.55 3.64
CA ASN A 63 -8.16 -13.39 3.94
C ASN A 63 -8.00 -14.79 3.36
N GLN A 64 -7.45 -14.93 2.16
CA GLN A 64 -7.14 -16.24 1.60
C GLN A 64 -6.16 -17.00 2.49
N ALA A 65 -5.13 -16.33 2.99
CA ALA A 65 -4.18 -16.93 3.92
C ALA A 65 -4.86 -17.41 5.21
N ARG A 66 -5.74 -16.58 5.77
CA ARG A 66 -6.45 -16.91 7.02
C ARG A 66 -7.40 -18.09 6.86
N ASN A 67 -7.90 -18.32 5.66
CA ASN A 67 -8.86 -19.39 5.39
C ASN A 67 -8.18 -20.76 5.11
N ILE A 68 -6.87 -20.79 5.04
CA ILE A 68 -6.15 -22.06 4.87
C ILE A 68 -6.21 -22.83 6.18
N GLU A 69 -6.53 -24.13 6.11
CA GLU A 69 -6.62 -25.00 7.27
C GLU A 69 -5.27 -25.02 8.00
N GLY A 70 -5.30 -24.85 9.30
CA GLY A 70 -4.10 -24.83 10.13
C GLY A 70 -3.37 -23.48 10.16
N ALA A 71 -3.89 -22.47 9.47
CA ALA A 71 -3.26 -21.15 9.46
C ALA A 71 -3.27 -20.51 10.84
N ASP A 72 -2.16 -19.87 11.21
CA ASP A 72 -2.08 -19.07 12.42
C ASP A 72 -2.64 -17.68 12.12
N LYS A 73 -3.93 -17.49 12.40
CA LYS A 73 -4.64 -16.25 12.09
C LYS A 73 -4.06 -15.04 12.81
N GLY A 74 -3.62 -15.23 14.06
CA GLY A 74 -3.00 -14.17 14.84
C GLY A 74 -1.71 -13.69 14.22
N ALA A 75 -0.86 -14.61 13.77
CA ALA A 75 0.39 -14.26 13.11
C ALA A 75 0.15 -13.54 11.78
N ILE A 76 -0.86 -13.96 11.01
CA ILE A 76 -1.22 -13.35 9.74
C ILE A 76 -1.72 -11.91 9.98
N GLU A 77 -2.57 -11.71 10.97
CA GLU A 77 -3.09 -10.39 11.34
C GLU A 77 -1.95 -9.48 11.80
N LEU A 78 -1.01 -10.01 12.59
CA LEU A 78 0.13 -9.25 13.05
C LEU A 78 1.01 -8.80 11.88
N GLN A 79 1.22 -9.66 10.89
CA GLN A 79 1.96 -9.30 9.68
C GLN A 79 1.27 -8.15 8.94
N LEU A 80 -0.04 -8.25 8.75
CA LEU A 80 -0.80 -7.20 8.08
C LEU A 80 -0.67 -5.87 8.81
N ILE A 81 -0.83 -5.89 10.13
CA ILE A 81 -0.70 -4.68 10.95
C ILE A 81 0.70 -4.10 10.85
N SER A 82 1.74 -4.94 11.01
CA SER A 82 3.13 -4.49 11.01
C SER A 82 3.54 -3.89 9.68
N TYR A 83 3.21 -4.56 8.57
CA TYR A 83 3.55 -4.06 7.25
C TYR A 83 2.69 -2.87 6.85
N SER A 84 1.43 -2.83 7.27
CA SER A 84 0.56 -1.66 7.05
C SER A 84 1.10 -0.42 7.74
N ALA A 85 1.60 -0.58 8.98
CA ALA A 85 2.23 0.52 9.70
C ALA A 85 3.47 1.03 8.98
N LEU A 86 4.30 0.12 8.46
CA LEU A 86 5.51 0.48 7.72
C LEU A 86 5.17 1.23 6.43
N VAL A 87 4.19 0.73 5.68
CA VAL A 87 3.75 1.39 4.44
C VAL A 87 3.08 2.72 4.73
N ALA A 88 2.30 2.80 5.82
CA ALA A 88 1.67 4.06 6.23
C ALA A 88 2.72 5.13 6.56
N GLU A 89 3.83 4.74 7.19
CA GLU A 89 4.93 5.65 7.47
C GLU A 89 5.53 6.18 6.17
N GLN A 90 5.80 5.31 5.19
CA GLN A 90 6.31 5.69 3.88
C GLN A 90 5.26 6.50 3.10
N GLY A 91 4.00 6.05 3.15
CA GLY A 91 2.89 6.71 2.48
C GLY A 91 2.57 8.06 3.09
N ALA A 92 2.72 8.20 4.41
CA ALA A 92 2.51 9.49 5.09
C ALA A 92 3.50 10.54 4.57
N SER A 93 4.76 10.17 4.38
CA SER A 93 5.76 11.08 3.82
C SER A 93 5.36 11.52 2.41
N TYR A 94 4.90 10.59 1.59
CA TYR A 94 4.43 10.89 0.24
C TYR A 94 3.19 11.79 0.28
N CYS A 95 2.23 11.47 1.15
CA CYS A 95 1.01 12.26 1.29
C CYS A 95 1.30 13.67 1.81
N ILE A 96 2.22 13.82 2.74
CA ILE A 96 2.65 15.14 3.25
C ILE A 96 3.21 15.97 2.10
N THR A 97 4.07 15.38 1.27
CA THR A 97 4.63 16.07 0.12
C THR A 97 3.53 16.48 -0.86
N LEU A 98 2.58 15.58 -1.13
CA LEU A 98 1.45 15.87 -2.02
C LEU A 98 0.56 16.97 -1.47
N ILE A 99 0.27 16.91 -0.17
CA ILE A 99 -0.55 17.95 0.50
C ILE A 99 0.16 19.29 0.42
N ASP A 100 1.47 19.33 0.66
CA ASP A 100 2.25 20.57 0.53
C ASP A 100 2.17 21.14 -0.88
N GLU A 101 2.28 20.28 -1.89
CA GLU A 101 2.15 20.71 -3.30
C GLU A 101 0.76 21.26 -3.59
N ILE A 102 -0.29 20.61 -3.07
CA ILE A 102 -1.67 21.07 -3.23
C ILE A 102 -1.87 22.41 -2.54
N ILE A 103 -1.36 22.56 -1.30
CA ILE A 103 -1.46 23.80 -0.55
C ILE A 103 -0.75 24.94 -1.29
N GLN A 104 0.43 24.68 -1.85
CA GLN A 104 1.15 25.70 -2.62
C GLN A 104 0.38 26.10 -3.88
N ALA A 105 -0.21 25.12 -4.57
CA ALA A 105 -1.05 25.38 -5.73
C ALA A 105 -2.29 26.21 -5.36
N GLU A 106 -2.96 25.86 -4.25
CA GLU A 106 -4.11 26.60 -3.74
C GLU A 106 -3.75 28.02 -3.35
N LYS A 107 -2.61 28.23 -2.70
CA LYS A 107 -2.12 29.57 -2.36
C LYS A 107 -1.88 30.41 -3.60
N SER A 108 -1.31 29.80 -4.64
CA SER A 108 -1.08 30.49 -5.91
C SER A 108 -2.41 30.89 -6.55
N VAL A 109 -3.40 29.99 -6.57
CA VAL A 109 -4.75 30.25 -7.07
C VAL A 109 -5.44 31.27 -6.18
N ALA A 110 -5.34 31.15 -4.85
CA ALA A 110 -5.95 32.08 -3.90
C ALA A 110 -5.39 33.50 -4.08
N ASN A 111 -4.08 33.63 -4.30
CA ASN A 111 -3.48 34.95 -4.59
C ASN A 111 -4.03 35.54 -5.88
N SER A 112 -4.22 34.73 -6.91
CA SER A 112 -4.84 35.19 -8.17
C SER A 112 -6.30 35.54 -7.97
N VAL A 113 -7.01 34.81 -7.12
CA VAL A 113 -8.44 34.95 -6.86
C VAL A 113 -8.73 36.05 -5.83
N ILE A 114 -7.80 36.33 -4.90
CA ILE A 114 -7.88 37.48 -3.99
C ILE A 114 -7.97 38.74 -4.83
N THR A 115 -7.19 38.81 -5.91
CA THR A 115 -7.25 39.89 -6.88
C THR A 115 -8.62 39.93 -7.57
N ALA A 116 -9.29 38.77 -7.70
CA ALA A 116 -10.62 38.66 -8.32
C ALA A 116 -11.78 38.68 -7.31
N GLY A 117 -11.51 38.78 -6.00
CA GLY A 117 -12.55 38.89 -4.97
C GLY A 117 -13.17 37.55 -4.54
N LEU A 118 -12.55 36.42 -4.86
CA LEU A 118 -13.07 35.08 -4.51
C LEU A 118 -12.32 34.40 -3.37
N ALA A 119 -11.43 35.12 -2.69
CA ALA A 119 -10.52 34.61 -1.68
C ALA A 119 -11.21 33.96 -0.48
N ALA A 120 -12.36 34.48 -0.05
CA ALA A 120 -13.03 34.02 1.15
C ALA A 120 -13.48 32.55 1.07
N GLY A 121 -13.98 32.12 -0.09
CA GLY A 121 -14.42 30.76 -0.29
C GLY A 121 -13.26 29.78 -0.30
N LEU A 122 -12.16 30.11 -0.96
CA LEU A 122 -10.98 29.28 -1.05
C LEU A 122 -10.25 29.17 0.28
N ALA A 123 -10.17 30.26 1.03
CA ALA A 123 -9.57 30.26 2.37
C ALA A 123 -10.36 29.38 3.32
N SER A 124 -11.70 29.40 3.24
CA SER A 124 -12.56 28.53 4.03
C SER A 124 -12.33 27.05 3.70
N ASN A 125 -12.23 26.71 2.42
CA ASN A 125 -11.98 25.34 1.98
C ASN A 125 -10.60 24.85 2.40
N ALA A 126 -9.58 25.67 2.30
CA ALA A 126 -8.23 25.34 2.74
C ALA A 126 -8.18 25.03 4.24
N LYS A 127 -8.91 25.79 5.06
CA LYS A 127 -9.02 25.53 6.52
C LYS A 127 -9.71 24.22 6.82
N THR A 128 -10.69 23.84 6.03
CA THR A 128 -11.42 22.57 6.21
C THR A 128 -10.54 21.36 5.91
N LEU A 129 -9.57 21.50 5.01
CA LEU A 129 -8.66 20.43 4.63
C LEU A 129 -7.44 20.29 5.52
N SER A 130 -7.19 21.24 6.41
CA SER A 130 -6.01 21.22 7.29
C SER A 130 -6.30 20.60 8.68
#